data_370b68f4316cea2f4fe9cb62ba2eee86
#
_entry.id   370b68f4316cea2f4fe9cb62ba2eee86
#
_cell.length_a   1.000
_cell.length_b   1.000
_cell.length_c   1.000
_cell.angle_alpha   90.00
_cell.angle_beta   90.00
_cell.angle_gamma   90.00
#
_symmetry.space_group_name_H-M   'P 1'
#
loop_
_entity.id
_entity.type
_entity.pdbx_description
1 polymer ?
#
loop_
_entity_poly.entity_id
_entity_poly.type
_entity_poly.pdbx_seq_one_letter_code
_entity_poly.pdbx_strand_id
1 'polypeptide(L)'
;MTNGEQVSIVLIEDDDGHATLVERNLRRSGISNGFLRFRDGQEALDYFFGTPGDHPAAHANWPSRDTLGNFVVLLDLRMPRVDGFEVLRRLKAESATASVPVIVLTTTDDPREIERCYELGCNVYITKPVEYDAFIEAVRRLGFFLQVVKLPPGHRFVQPRQGGAR
;
A
#
# COMPACT_ATOMS: atom_id res chain seq x y z
N MET A 1 -6.26 28.00 6.78
CA MET A 1 -5.73 26.66 7.16
C MET A 1 -5.92 25.76 5.97
N THR A 2 -4.86 25.45 5.27
CA THR A 2 -4.90 24.38 4.28
C THR A 2 -4.97 23.09 5.05
N ASN A 3 -6.12 22.41 5.02
CA ASN A 3 -6.18 21.00 5.33
C ASN A 3 -5.28 20.32 4.30
N GLY A 4 -4.04 20.05 4.71
CA GLY A 4 -3.20 19.20 3.91
C GLY A 4 -3.98 17.91 3.65
N GLU A 5 -4.19 17.56 2.39
CA GLU A 5 -4.87 16.33 2.04
C GLU A 5 -4.18 15.18 2.76
N GLN A 6 -4.88 14.58 3.71
CA GLN A 6 -4.34 13.43 4.45
C GLN A 6 -4.23 12.26 3.50
N VAL A 7 -3.06 11.67 3.44
CA VAL A 7 -2.79 10.50 2.61
C VAL A 7 -3.16 9.26 3.40
N SER A 8 -4.07 8.46 2.87
CA SER A 8 -4.42 7.17 3.47
C SER A 8 -3.30 6.15 3.27
N ILE A 9 -3.18 5.22 4.18
CA ILE A 9 -2.21 4.13 4.11
C ILE A 9 -2.92 2.83 3.79
N VAL A 10 -2.50 2.18 2.73
CA VAL A 10 -2.95 0.85 2.36
C VAL A 10 -1.82 -0.14 2.67
N LEU A 11 -2.06 -1.04 3.59
CA LEU A 11 -1.11 -2.09 3.97
C LEU A 11 -1.54 -3.43 3.38
N ILE A 12 -0.65 -4.07 2.65
CA ILE A 12 -0.85 -5.43 2.10
C ILE A 12 0.15 -6.34 2.80
N GLU A 13 -0.33 -7.08 3.79
CA GLU A 13 0.47 -7.90 4.70
C GLU A 13 -0.37 -9.07 5.21
N ASP A 14 0.10 -10.30 5.00
CA ASP A 14 -0.61 -11.51 5.42
C ASP A 14 -0.39 -11.86 6.90
N ASP A 15 0.73 -11.45 7.49
CA ASP A 15 1.02 -11.72 8.90
C ASP A 15 0.30 -10.72 9.80
N ASP A 16 -0.64 -11.22 10.62
CA ASP A 16 -1.44 -10.38 11.53
C ASP A 16 -0.58 -9.66 12.57
N GLY A 17 0.47 -10.30 13.06
CA GLY A 17 1.40 -9.71 14.01
C GLY A 17 2.16 -8.54 13.42
N HIS A 18 2.74 -8.71 12.25
CA HIS A 18 3.42 -7.64 11.52
C HIS A 18 2.46 -6.49 11.19
N ALA A 19 1.27 -6.80 10.69
CA ALA A 19 0.27 -5.78 10.36
C ALA A 19 -0.13 -4.94 11.59
N THR A 20 -0.37 -5.58 12.72
CA THR A 20 -0.70 -4.90 13.97
C THR A 20 0.45 -4.01 14.44
N LEU A 21 1.69 -4.50 14.38
CA LEU A 21 2.86 -3.71 14.76
C LEU A 21 3.06 -2.49 13.85
N VAL A 22 2.89 -2.67 12.54
CA VAL A 22 3.00 -1.57 11.58
C VAL A 22 1.95 -0.50 11.88
N GLU A 23 0.68 -0.88 11.95
CA GLU A 23 -0.40 0.08 12.21
C GLU A 23 -0.22 0.81 13.54
N ARG A 24 0.03 0.07 14.62
CA ARG A 24 0.20 0.65 15.95
C ARG A 24 1.34 1.66 16.00
N ASN A 25 2.48 1.33 15.42
CA ASN A 25 3.65 2.20 15.47
C ASN A 25 3.56 3.38 14.53
N LEU A 26 2.91 3.25 13.38
CA LEU A 26 2.55 4.38 12.54
C LEU A 26 1.62 5.35 13.27
N ARG A 27 0.60 4.84 13.95
CA ARG A 27 -0.30 5.66 14.79
C ARG A 27 0.43 6.37 15.91
N ARG A 28 1.34 5.70 16.59
CA ARG A 28 2.19 6.28 17.65
C ARG A 28 3.14 7.34 17.13
N SER A 29 3.53 7.27 15.87
CA SER A 29 4.35 8.30 15.20
C SER A 29 3.55 9.54 14.81
N GLY A 30 2.26 9.58 15.11
CA GLY A 30 1.40 10.74 14.83
C GLY A 30 0.61 10.63 13.54
N ILE A 31 0.63 9.49 12.85
CA ILE A 31 -0.20 9.27 11.68
C ILE A 31 -1.64 9.00 12.12
N SER A 32 -2.52 9.96 11.84
CA SER A 32 -3.96 9.86 12.10
C SER A 32 -4.77 9.55 10.85
N ASN A 33 -4.11 9.32 9.75
CA ASN A 33 -4.70 9.12 8.43
C ASN A 33 -5.54 7.84 8.35
N GLY A 34 -6.38 7.73 7.36
CA GLY A 34 -7.09 6.50 7.05
C GLY A 34 -6.12 5.33 6.86
N PHE A 35 -6.48 4.18 7.38
CA PHE A 35 -5.66 2.97 7.30
C PHE A 35 -6.52 1.82 6.82
N LEU A 36 -6.10 1.18 5.73
CA LEU A 36 -6.78 0.04 5.13
C LEU A 36 -5.80 -1.12 5.00
N ARG A 37 -6.17 -2.28 5.55
CA ARG A 37 -5.36 -3.48 5.44
C ARG A 37 -5.99 -4.52 4.55
N PHE A 38 -5.19 -5.10 3.65
CA PHE A 38 -5.48 -6.33 2.94
C PHE A 38 -4.62 -7.47 3.49
N ARG A 39 -5.21 -8.64 3.66
CA ARG A 39 -4.56 -9.82 4.25
C ARG A 39 -3.78 -10.65 3.26
N ASP A 40 -4.03 -10.44 1.98
CA ASP A 40 -3.28 -11.07 0.89
C ASP A 40 -3.37 -10.25 -0.40
N GLY A 41 -2.56 -10.66 -1.37
CA GLY A 41 -2.50 -9.97 -2.65
C GLY A 41 -3.80 -10.04 -3.44
N GLN A 42 -4.55 -11.13 -3.32
CA GLN A 42 -5.81 -11.29 -4.05
C GLN A 42 -6.87 -10.32 -3.54
N GLU A 43 -6.99 -10.14 -2.23
CA GLU A 43 -7.90 -9.13 -1.65
C GLU A 43 -7.60 -7.74 -2.19
N ALA A 44 -6.30 -7.37 -2.25
CA ALA A 44 -5.89 -6.08 -2.79
C ALA A 44 -6.25 -5.92 -4.26
N LEU A 45 -5.98 -6.93 -5.08
CA LEU A 45 -6.31 -6.90 -6.50
C LEU A 45 -7.83 -6.84 -6.73
N ASP A 46 -8.60 -7.57 -5.95
CA ASP A 46 -10.06 -7.54 -6.04
C ASP A 46 -10.61 -6.16 -5.65
N TYR A 47 -10.03 -5.54 -4.64
CA TYR A 47 -10.42 -4.18 -4.24
C TYR A 47 -10.14 -3.14 -5.33
N PHE A 48 -8.94 -3.15 -5.90
CA PHE A 48 -8.56 -2.13 -6.88
C PHE A 48 -9.11 -2.39 -8.28
N PHE A 49 -9.22 -3.64 -8.68
CA PHE A 49 -9.52 -4.01 -10.08
C PHE A 49 -10.78 -4.86 -10.24
N GLY A 50 -11.39 -5.29 -9.13
CA GLY A 50 -12.63 -6.05 -9.15
C GLY A 50 -13.85 -5.20 -9.47
N THR A 51 -14.98 -5.87 -9.70
CA THR A 51 -16.25 -5.20 -9.91
C THR A 51 -16.71 -4.52 -8.63
N PRO A 52 -17.11 -3.23 -8.66
CA PRO A 52 -17.65 -2.57 -7.49
C PRO A 52 -18.86 -3.33 -6.92
N GLY A 53 -18.81 -3.66 -5.65
CA GLY A 53 -19.88 -4.39 -4.95
C GLY A 53 -19.67 -5.89 -4.80
N ASP A 54 -18.67 -6.47 -5.49
CA ASP A 54 -18.35 -7.91 -5.38
C ASP A 54 -17.47 -8.24 -4.15
N HIS A 55 -17.35 -7.34 -3.21
CA HIS A 55 -16.58 -7.61 -2.01
C HIS A 55 -17.34 -8.61 -1.11
N PRO A 56 -16.64 -9.61 -0.55
CA PRO A 56 -17.23 -10.47 0.45
C PRO A 56 -17.88 -9.65 1.58
N ALA A 57 -19.00 -10.12 2.11
CA ALA A 57 -19.70 -9.44 3.20
C ALA A 57 -18.81 -9.11 4.40
N ALA A 58 -17.74 -9.89 4.61
CA ALA A 58 -16.72 -9.62 5.63
C ALA A 58 -15.97 -8.30 5.44
N HIS A 59 -16.03 -7.72 4.26
CA HIS A 59 -15.32 -6.49 3.88
C HIS A 59 -16.27 -5.34 3.53
N ALA A 60 -17.52 -5.45 3.90
CA ALA A 60 -18.56 -4.44 3.64
C ALA A 60 -18.21 -3.04 4.21
N ASN A 61 -17.30 -2.99 5.18
CA ASN A 61 -16.85 -1.75 5.82
C ASN A 61 -15.63 -1.10 5.13
N TRP A 62 -15.11 -1.70 4.08
CA TRP A 62 -14.03 -1.06 3.33
C TRP A 62 -14.54 0.18 2.60
N PRO A 63 -13.81 1.30 2.66
CA PRO A 63 -14.19 2.46 1.87
C PRO A 63 -14.15 2.12 0.38
N SER A 64 -15.02 2.75 -0.38
CA SER A 64 -14.92 2.66 -1.84
C SER A 64 -13.55 3.19 -2.31
N ARG A 65 -12.94 2.52 -3.26
CA ARG A 65 -11.68 2.98 -3.87
C ARG A 65 -11.76 4.43 -4.37
N ASP A 66 -12.93 4.84 -4.85
CA ASP A 66 -13.16 6.20 -5.37
C ASP A 66 -13.16 7.25 -4.27
N THR A 67 -13.47 6.85 -3.02
CA THR A 67 -13.50 7.73 -1.86
C THR A 67 -12.23 7.66 -1.02
N LEU A 68 -11.28 6.79 -1.37
CA LEU A 68 -10.05 6.60 -0.62
C LEU A 68 -9.17 7.86 -0.60
N GLY A 69 -9.30 8.72 -1.61
CA GLY A 69 -8.46 9.91 -1.76
C GLY A 69 -7.03 9.55 -2.18
N ASN A 70 -6.09 10.39 -1.82
CA ASN A 70 -4.67 10.09 -2.02
C ASN A 70 -4.24 8.99 -1.05
N PHE A 71 -3.45 8.04 -1.52
CA PHE A 71 -2.96 6.95 -0.68
C PHE A 71 -1.57 6.47 -1.10
N VAL A 72 -0.87 5.85 -0.17
CA VAL A 72 0.36 5.11 -0.40
C VAL A 72 0.12 3.63 -0.07
N VAL A 73 0.81 2.75 -0.77
CA VAL A 73 0.76 1.32 -0.53
C VAL A 73 2.03 0.87 0.17
N LEU A 74 1.88 0.20 1.31
CA LEU A 74 2.93 -0.57 1.98
C LEU A 74 2.71 -2.03 1.62
N LEU A 75 3.69 -2.66 1.01
CA LEU A 75 3.54 -3.98 0.38
C LEU A 75 4.60 -4.95 0.87
N ASP A 76 4.18 -6.09 1.44
CA ASP A 76 5.04 -7.24 1.65
C ASP A 76 5.13 -8.09 0.38
N LEU A 77 6.30 -8.64 0.10
CA LEU A 77 6.54 -9.50 -1.06
C LEU A 77 6.15 -10.96 -0.82
N ARG A 78 6.33 -11.45 0.40
CA ARG A 78 6.16 -12.87 0.74
C ARG A 78 4.76 -13.14 1.27
N MET A 79 3.86 -13.45 0.37
CA MET A 79 2.48 -13.79 0.68
C MET A 79 2.04 -15.03 -0.10
N PRO A 80 1.13 -15.86 0.47
CA PRO A 80 0.59 -17.01 -0.25
C PRO A 80 -0.31 -16.59 -1.42
N ARG A 81 -0.50 -17.48 -2.36
CA ARG A 81 -1.33 -17.32 -3.58
C ARG A 81 -0.80 -16.26 -4.51
N VAL A 82 -1.19 -15.00 -4.35
CA VAL A 82 -0.68 -13.88 -5.14
C VAL A 82 0.40 -13.17 -4.33
N ASP A 83 1.65 -13.26 -4.77
CA ASP A 83 2.77 -12.61 -4.07
C ASP A 83 2.83 -11.10 -4.34
N GLY A 84 3.68 -10.42 -3.58
CA GLY A 84 3.83 -8.97 -3.69
C GLY A 84 4.40 -8.51 -5.02
N PHE A 85 5.20 -9.31 -5.71
CA PHE A 85 5.69 -8.95 -7.05
C PHE A 85 4.55 -8.83 -8.05
N GLU A 86 3.59 -9.75 -8.02
CA GLU A 86 2.42 -9.69 -8.89
C GLU A 86 1.51 -8.50 -8.55
N VAL A 87 1.31 -8.22 -7.25
CA VAL A 87 0.56 -7.04 -6.83
C VAL A 87 1.22 -5.76 -7.33
N LEU A 88 2.55 -5.63 -7.14
CA LEU A 88 3.31 -4.49 -7.61
C LEU A 88 3.22 -4.32 -9.13
N ARG A 89 3.39 -5.42 -9.86
CA ARG A 89 3.28 -5.42 -11.32
C ARG A 89 1.92 -4.90 -11.77
N ARG A 90 0.84 -5.38 -11.17
CA ARG A 90 -0.53 -4.99 -11.51
C ARG A 90 -0.81 -3.54 -11.16
N LEU A 91 -0.41 -3.10 -9.98
CA LEU A 91 -0.60 -1.70 -9.57
C LEU A 91 0.08 -0.72 -10.53
N LYS A 92 1.27 -1.05 -11.00
CA LYS A 92 2.05 -0.17 -11.89
C LYS A 92 1.67 -0.28 -13.35
N ALA A 93 1.09 -1.40 -13.77
CA ALA A 93 0.65 -1.61 -15.15
C ALA A 93 -0.71 -0.96 -15.46
N GLU A 94 -1.59 -0.84 -14.46
CA GLU A 94 -2.94 -0.29 -14.63
C GLU A 94 -2.94 1.23 -14.49
N SER A 95 -3.54 1.94 -15.44
CA SER A 95 -3.59 3.40 -15.43
C SER A 95 -4.27 3.98 -14.17
N ALA A 96 -5.20 3.23 -13.59
CA ALA A 96 -5.92 3.63 -12.39
C ALA A 96 -5.03 3.78 -11.15
N THR A 97 -3.94 3.04 -11.07
CA THR A 97 -3.07 2.94 -9.89
C THR A 97 -1.59 3.21 -10.18
N ALA A 98 -1.20 3.39 -11.43
CA ALA A 98 0.21 3.51 -11.83
C ALA A 98 0.95 4.65 -11.12
N SER A 99 0.26 5.74 -10.78
CA SER A 99 0.85 6.90 -10.10
C SER A 99 0.92 6.75 -8.57
N VAL A 100 0.30 5.73 -8.01
CA VAL A 100 0.27 5.51 -6.55
C VAL A 100 1.66 5.08 -6.08
N PRO A 101 2.22 5.75 -5.05
CA PRO A 101 3.50 5.32 -4.48
C PRO A 101 3.38 3.95 -3.82
N VAL A 102 4.30 3.06 -4.15
CA VAL A 102 4.41 1.75 -3.52
C VAL A 102 5.73 1.64 -2.77
N ILE A 103 5.64 1.42 -1.48
CA ILE A 103 6.76 1.18 -0.58
C ILE A 103 6.76 -0.30 -0.25
N VAL A 104 7.78 -1.01 -0.68
CA VAL A 104 7.95 -2.42 -0.33
C VAL A 104 8.55 -2.51 1.07
N LEU A 105 7.91 -3.29 1.94
CA LEU A 105 8.34 -3.52 3.31
C LEU A 105 8.35 -5.03 3.57
N THR A 106 9.51 -5.65 3.48
CA THR A 106 9.67 -7.11 3.47
C THR A 106 10.94 -7.56 4.20
N THR A 107 11.00 -8.83 4.57
CA THR A 107 12.16 -9.40 5.27
C THR A 107 13.32 -9.74 4.35
N THR A 108 13.12 -9.83 3.05
CA THR A 108 14.20 -10.17 2.11
C THR A 108 15.08 -8.96 1.79
N ASP A 109 16.40 -9.18 1.77
CA ASP A 109 17.41 -8.21 1.34
C ASP A 109 18.22 -8.71 0.12
N ASP A 110 17.72 -9.73 -0.59
CA ASP A 110 18.36 -10.25 -1.80
C ASP A 110 18.45 -9.13 -2.86
N PRO A 111 19.66 -8.75 -3.30
CA PRO A 111 19.84 -7.70 -4.29
C PRO A 111 19.05 -7.91 -5.58
N ARG A 112 18.84 -9.16 -6.00
CA ARG A 112 18.07 -9.48 -7.22
C ARG A 112 16.59 -9.19 -7.04
N GLU A 113 16.04 -9.44 -5.85
CA GLU A 113 14.64 -9.12 -5.54
C GLU A 113 14.44 -7.61 -5.40
N ILE A 114 15.39 -6.92 -4.79
CA ILE A 114 15.38 -5.45 -4.72
C ILE A 114 15.38 -4.84 -6.13
N GLU A 115 16.30 -5.27 -6.98
CA GLU A 115 16.39 -4.82 -8.37
C GLU A 115 15.09 -5.08 -9.13
N ARG A 116 14.53 -6.28 -9.01
CA ARG A 116 13.25 -6.65 -9.63
C ARG A 116 12.10 -5.73 -9.17
N CYS A 117 12.05 -5.37 -7.89
CA CYS A 117 11.04 -4.44 -7.39
C CYS A 117 11.14 -3.08 -8.03
N TYR A 118 12.35 -2.52 -8.15
CA TYR A 118 12.55 -1.23 -8.81
C TYR A 118 12.25 -1.29 -10.30
N GLU A 119 12.60 -2.36 -10.99
CA GLU A 119 12.23 -2.58 -12.39
C GLU A 119 10.70 -2.62 -12.59
N LEU A 120 9.98 -3.21 -11.65
CA LEU A 120 8.51 -3.24 -11.64
C LEU A 120 7.88 -1.91 -11.24
N GLY A 121 8.67 -0.96 -10.76
CA GLY A 121 8.23 0.40 -10.49
C GLY A 121 7.97 0.74 -9.02
N CYS A 122 8.47 -0.04 -8.05
CA CYS A 122 8.34 0.37 -6.65
C CYS A 122 9.09 1.70 -6.42
N ASN A 123 8.60 2.50 -5.51
CA ASN A 123 9.16 3.81 -5.22
C ASN A 123 10.25 3.74 -4.15
N VAL A 124 10.08 2.90 -3.14
CA VAL A 124 11.04 2.69 -2.06
C VAL A 124 11.00 1.22 -1.65
N TYR A 125 12.15 0.68 -1.30
CA TYR A 125 12.31 -0.67 -0.76
C TYR A 125 12.89 -0.59 0.64
N ILE A 126 12.22 -1.21 1.61
CA ILE A 126 12.64 -1.24 3.01
C ILE A 126 12.72 -2.70 3.46
N THR A 127 13.87 -3.10 3.99
CA THR A 127 14.03 -4.42 4.61
C THR A 127 13.52 -4.38 6.05
N LYS A 128 12.59 -5.28 6.39
CA LYS A 128 12.13 -5.46 7.77
C LYS A 128 13.27 -6.06 8.60
N PRO A 129 13.71 -5.42 9.68
CA PRO A 129 14.61 -6.04 10.63
C PRO A 129 13.98 -7.28 11.29
N VAL A 130 14.78 -8.30 11.52
CA VAL A 130 14.34 -9.54 12.19
C VAL A 130 14.09 -9.28 13.67
N GLU A 131 14.87 -8.40 14.28
CA GLU A 131 14.76 -8.04 15.67
C GLU A 131 13.59 -7.11 15.94
N TYR A 132 12.81 -7.41 16.99
CA TYR A 132 11.57 -6.69 17.31
C TYR A 132 11.77 -5.19 17.50
N ASP A 133 12.73 -4.79 18.35
CA ASP A 133 12.97 -3.37 18.63
C ASP A 133 13.45 -2.61 17.39
N ALA A 134 14.30 -3.24 16.59
CA ALA A 134 14.77 -2.67 15.33
C ALA A 134 13.63 -2.54 14.32
N PHE A 135 12.71 -3.48 14.28
CA PHE A 135 11.53 -3.41 13.42
C PHE A 135 10.61 -2.24 13.82
N ILE A 136 10.32 -2.10 15.11
CA ILE A 136 9.53 -0.97 15.61
C ILE A 136 10.18 0.37 15.28
N GLU A 137 11.51 0.49 15.47
CA GLU A 137 12.23 1.71 15.12
C GLU A 137 12.18 2.02 13.63
N ALA A 138 12.29 1.01 12.77
CA ALA A 138 12.15 1.18 11.33
C ALA A 138 10.75 1.70 10.94
N VAL A 139 9.71 1.16 11.56
CA VAL A 139 8.33 1.62 11.32
C VAL A 139 8.12 3.06 11.82
N ARG A 140 8.69 3.40 12.95
CA ARG A 140 8.64 4.78 13.47
C ARG A 140 9.30 5.77 12.52
N ARG A 141 10.47 5.44 11.99
CA ARG A 141 11.16 6.26 10.98
C ARG A 141 10.34 6.41 9.71
N LEU A 142 9.72 5.32 9.26
CA LEU A 142 8.79 5.35 8.13
C LEU A 142 7.62 6.30 8.42
N GLY A 143 7.06 6.26 9.62
CA GLY A 143 5.99 7.15 10.05
C GLY A 143 6.39 8.63 9.99
N PHE A 144 7.57 8.97 10.46
CA PHE A 144 8.09 10.35 10.36
C PHE A 144 8.31 10.75 8.89
N PHE A 145 8.85 9.87 8.07
CA PHE A 145 9.03 10.12 6.64
C PHE A 145 7.68 10.41 5.96
N LEU A 146 6.67 9.60 6.23
CA LEU A 146 5.33 9.77 5.64
C LEU A 146 4.65 11.09 6.06
N GLN A 147 5.01 11.66 7.21
CA GLN A 147 4.49 12.95 7.65
C GLN A 147 5.12 14.13 6.91
N VAL A 148 6.37 14.02 6.49
CA VAL A 148 7.13 15.12 5.88
C VAL A 148 7.19 15.03 4.36
N VAL A 149 7.00 13.85 3.80
CA VAL A 149 7.03 13.68 2.35
C VAL A 149 5.82 14.36 1.71
N LYS A 150 6.08 15.15 0.67
CA LYS A 150 5.04 15.74 -0.16
C LYS A 150 4.90 14.92 -1.41
N LEU A 151 3.73 14.35 -1.59
CA LEU A 151 3.42 13.62 -2.81
C LEU A 151 2.95 14.60 -3.90
N PRO A 152 3.31 14.36 -5.16
CA PRO A 152 2.76 15.14 -6.26
C PRO A 152 1.23 15.06 -6.29
N PRO A 153 0.53 16.11 -6.75
CA PRO A 153 -0.92 16.04 -6.92
C PRO A 153 -1.34 14.87 -7.81
N GLY A 154 -2.43 14.20 -7.47
CA GLY A 154 -3.01 13.13 -8.30
C GLY A 154 -2.67 11.70 -7.89
N HIS A 155 -2.02 11.49 -6.74
CA HIS A 155 -1.76 10.16 -6.21
C HIS A 155 -3.01 9.51 -5.61
N ARG A 156 -4.05 9.38 -6.42
CA ARG A 156 -5.31 8.75 -6.05
C ARG A 156 -5.70 7.74 -7.12
N PHE A 157 -6.64 6.88 -6.80
CA PHE A 157 -7.23 5.98 -7.78
C PHE A 157 -7.88 6.80 -8.89
N VAL A 158 -7.44 6.56 -10.13
CA VAL A 158 -7.99 7.22 -11.31
C VAL A 158 -8.92 6.22 -12.01
N GLN A 159 -10.19 6.56 -12.10
CA GLN A 159 -11.12 5.74 -12.87
C GLN A 159 -10.67 5.67 -14.34
N PRO A 160 -10.59 4.47 -14.92
CA PRO A 160 -10.40 4.36 -16.35
C PRO A 160 -11.53 5.13 -17.05
N ARG A 161 -11.19 6.01 -17.95
CA ARG A 161 -12.22 6.65 -18.80
C ARG A 161 -12.96 5.53 -19.50
N GLN A 162 -14.25 5.41 -19.24
CA GLN A 162 -15.09 4.58 -20.06
C GLN A 162 -14.96 5.14 -21.47
N GLY A 163 -14.34 4.38 -22.35
CA GLY A 163 -14.26 4.76 -23.75
C GLY A 163 -15.69 4.97 -24.24
N GLY A 164 -16.01 6.21 -24.56
CA GLY A 164 -17.29 6.51 -25.18
C GLY A 164 -17.35 5.68 -26.45
N ALA A 165 -18.21 4.68 -26.46
CA ALA A 165 -18.59 4.02 -27.69
C ALA A 165 -19.20 5.08 -28.59
N ARG A 166 -18.51 5.41 -29.66
CA ARG A 166 -19.12 6.10 -30.80
C ARG A 166 -19.75 5.07 -31.69
#